data_f66c082a7865f813b2fac28473bed596
#
_entry.id   f66c082a7865f813b2fac28473bed596
#
_cell.length_a   1.000
_cell.length_b   1.000
_cell.length_c   1.000
_cell.angle_alpha   90.00
_cell.angle_beta   90.00
_cell.angle_gamma   90.00
#
_symmetry.space_group_name_H-M   'P 1'
#
loop_
_entity.id
_entity.type
_entity.pdbx_description
1 polymer ?
#
loop_
_entity_poly.entity_id
_entity_poly.type
_entity_poly.pdbx_seq_one_letter_code
_entity_poly.pdbx_strand_id
1 'polypeptide(L)' 'MDIKKGEQLRKEWGNAPCDHPSFSKETQGAPISGLGYVEVKTGDYICTQCGAVFTRAEKDKIEANRGK' A
#
# COMPACT_ATOMS: atom_id res chain seq x y z
N MET A 1 -5.16 -1.56 3.21
CA MET A 1 -4.68 -0.29 3.82
C MET A 1 -5.14 0.88 2.99
N ASP A 2 -5.69 1.89 3.63
CA ASP A 2 -6.14 3.09 2.95
C ASP A 2 -4.95 3.89 2.39
N ILE A 3 -5.15 4.54 1.25
CA ILE A 3 -4.09 5.30 0.59
C ILE A 3 -3.56 6.42 1.48
N LYS A 4 -4.42 7.06 2.26
CA LYS A 4 -4.01 8.13 3.17
C LYS A 4 -3.11 7.60 4.29
N LYS A 5 -3.41 6.41 4.79
CA LYS A 5 -2.58 5.77 5.81
C LYS A 5 -1.23 5.39 5.26
N GLY A 6 -1.18 4.90 4.02
CA GLY A 6 0.07 4.60 3.35
C GLY A 6 0.95 5.84 3.18
N GLU A 7 0.34 6.95 2.80
CA GLU A 7 1.05 8.23 2.67
C GLU A 7 1.61 8.70 4.01
N GLN A 8 0.85 8.52 5.08
CA GLN A 8 1.30 8.88 6.42
C GLN A 8 2.50 8.05 6.86
N LEU A 9 2.45 6.73 6.61
CA LEU A 9 3.56 5.84 6.92
C LEU A 9 4.82 6.23 6.17
N ARG A 10 4.68 6.55 4.88
CA ARG A 10 5.81 6.97 4.06
C ARG A 10 6.41 8.27 4.56
N LYS A 11 5.58 9.21 4.98
CA LYS A 11 6.04 10.48 5.52
C LYS A 11 6.80 10.28 6.83
N GLU A 12 6.30 9.41 7.70
CA GLU A 12 6.95 9.11 8.98
C GLU A 12 8.23 8.31 8.79
N TRP A 13 8.26 7.42 7.80
CA TRP A 13 9.44 6.61 7.53
C TRP A 13 10.60 7.43 6.97
N GLY A 14 10.31 8.44 6.17
CA GLY A 14 11.32 9.27 5.52
C GLY A 14 12.02 8.53 4.39
N ASN A 15 13.34 8.70 4.29
CA ASN A 15 14.14 8.10 3.23
C ASN A 15 14.97 6.89 3.69
N ALA A 16 14.64 6.33 4.85
CA ALA A 16 15.37 5.18 5.37
C ALA A 16 15.15 3.95 4.49
N PRO A 17 16.13 3.05 4.38
CA PRO A 17 15.96 1.80 3.65
C PRO A 17 14.86 0.94 4.26
N CYS A 18 14.14 0.21 3.42
CA CYS A 18 13.07 -0.66 3.86
C CYS A 18 13.12 -1.98 3.11
N ASP A 19 13.01 -3.08 3.84
CA ASP A 19 13.04 -4.42 3.27
C ASP A 19 11.69 -4.86 2.71
N HIS A 20 10.66 -4.05 2.89
CA HIS A 20 9.28 -4.35 2.47
C HIS A 20 8.84 -5.73 2.95
N PRO A 21 8.78 -5.94 4.30
CA PRO A 21 8.51 -7.27 4.87
C PRO A 21 7.11 -7.78 4.58
N SER A 22 6.16 -6.89 4.39
CA SER A 22 4.79 -7.27 4.09
C SER A 22 4.09 -6.18 3.29
N PHE A 23 3.03 -6.58 2.60
CA PHE A 23 2.23 -5.67 1.78
C PHE A 23 0.77 -5.80 2.15
N SER A 24 0.05 -4.69 2.01
CA SER A 24 -1.40 -4.65 2.17
C SER A 24 -2.01 -4.10 0.88
N LYS A 25 -3.19 -4.56 0.54
CA LYS A 25 -3.88 -4.04 -0.64
C LYS A 25 -4.22 -2.57 -0.44
N GLU A 26 -3.87 -1.76 -1.42
CA GLU A 26 -4.20 -0.34 -1.38
C GLU A 26 -5.69 -0.15 -1.61
N THR A 27 -6.32 0.66 -0.77
CA THR A 27 -7.72 1.03 -0.92
C THR A 27 -7.85 2.54 -0.88
N GLN A 28 -8.91 3.05 -1.47
CA GLN A 28 -9.24 4.47 -1.40
C GLN A 28 -10.72 4.64 -1.10
N GLY A 29 -11.07 5.72 -0.40
CA GLY A 29 -12.47 6.06 -0.15
C GLY A 29 -13.12 6.57 -1.40
N ALA A 30 -14.27 5.99 -1.77
CA ALA A 30 -15.06 6.45 -2.89
C ALA A 30 -16.45 6.84 -2.38
N PRO A 31 -16.98 8.02 -2.79
CA PRO A 31 -18.30 8.43 -2.34
C PRO A 31 -19.41 7.55 -2.95
N ILE A 32 -20.37 7.19 -2.12
CA ILE A 32 -21.58 6.51 -2.57
C ILE A 32 -22.76 7.43 -2.29
N SER A 33 -23.58 7.64 -3.30
CA SER A 33 -24.76 8.49 -3.17
C SER A 33 -25.66 8.01 -2.02
N GLY A 34 -25.81 8.88 -1.01
CA GLY A 34 -26.69 8.62 0.12
C GLY A 34 -26.15 7.69 1.21
N LEU A 35 -24.96 7.09 1.01
CA LEU A 35 -24.43 6.10 1.95
C LEU A 35 -23.05 6.44 2.52
N GLY A 36 -22.47 7.59 2.16
CA GLY A 36 -21.15 7.99 2.64
C GLY A 36 -20.03 7.48 1.75
N TYR A 37 -19.02 6.82 2.32
CA TYR A 37 -17.86 6.33 1.59
C TYR A 37 -17.69 4.84 1.74
N VAL A 38 -17.21 4.19 0.68
CA VAL A 38 -16.77 2.80 0.75
C VAL A 38 -15.31 2.72 0.34
N GLU A 39 -14.63 1.69 0.81
CA GLU A 39 -13.27 1.42 0.38
C GLU A 39 -13.28 0.65 -0.93
N VAL A 40 -12.54 1.16 -1.91
CA VAL A 40 -12.39 0.52 -3.22
C VAL A 40 -10.92 0.15 -3.40
N LYS A 41 -10.66 -1.07 -3.83
CA LYS A 41 -9.31 -1.53 -4.10
C LYS A 41 -8.79 -0.89 -5.39
N THR A 42 -7.59 -0.32 -5.33
CA THR A 42 -6.98 0.35 -6.49
C THR A 42 -6.21 -0.62 -7.38
N GLY A 43 -5.94 -1.82 -6.90
CA GLY A 43 -5.13 -2.80 -7.61
C GLY A 43 -3.65 -2.76 -7.24
N ASP A 44 -3.24 -1.78 -6.45
CA ASP A 44 -1.86 -1.65 -5.99
C ASP A 44 -1.70 -2.18 -4.57
N TYR A 45 -0.46 -2.22 -4.11
CA TYR A 45 -0.12 -2.68 -2.77
C TYR A 45 0.74 -1.65 -2.06
N ILE A 46 0.60 -1.58 -0.74
CA ILE A 46 1.35 -0.66 0.09
C ILE A 46 2.19 -1.48 1.07
N CYS A 47 3.49 -1.15 1.15
CA CYS A 47 4.35 -1.74 2.17
C CYS A 47 3.85 -1.29 3.55
N THR A 48 3.58 -2.25 4.43
CA THR A 48 3.04 -1.95 5.76
C THR A 48 4.08 -1.34 6.70
N GLN A 49 5.34 -1.34 6.31
CA GLN A 49 6.41 -0.75 7.11
C GLN A 49 6.72 0.68 6.70
N CYS A 50 6.98 0.94 5.43
CA CYS A 50 7.39 2.27 4.96
C CYS A 50 6.31 3.04 4.21
N GLY A 51 5.22 2.38 3.83
CA GLY A 51 4.13 3.03 3.10
C GLY A 51 4.38 3.21 1.61
N ALA A 52 5.43 2.61 1.06
CA ALA A 52 5.70 2.70 -0.37
C ALA A 52 4.65 1.93 -1.17
N VAL A 53 4.23 2.49 -2.30
CA VAL A 53 3.21 1.90 -3.16
C VAL A 53 3.86 1.14 -4.30
N PHE A 54 3.37 -0.07 -4.54
CA PHE A 54 3.87 -0.93 -5.61
C PHE A 54 2.72 -1.52 -6.40
N THR A 55 2.95 -1.76 -7.69
CA THR A 55 2.00 -2.51 -8.48
C THR A 55 2.06 -3.99 -8.09
N ARG A 56 1.07 -4.76 -8.53
CA ARG A 56 1.05 -6.20 -8.27
C ARG A 56 2.31 -6.88 -8.83
N ALA A 57 2.71 -6.50 -10.04
CA ALA A 57 3.90 -7.06 -10.66
C ALA A 57 5.16 -6.76 -9.87
N GLU A 58 5.30 -5.53 -9.39
CA GLU A 58 6.44 -5.13 -8.56
C GLU A 58 6.44 -5.86 -7.22
N LYS A 59 5.28 -5.99 -6.60
CA LYS A 59 5.12 -6.72 -5.35
C LYS A 59 5.53 -8.18 -5.52
N ASP A 60 5.04 -8.84 -6.56
CA ASP A 60 5.35 -10.24 -6.83
C ASP A 60 6.86 -10.42 -7.06
N LYS A 61 7.49 -9.49 -7.76
CA LYS A 61 8.92 -9.53 -8.01
C LYS A 61 9.72 -9.42 -6.71
N ILE A 62 9.32 -8.52 -5.82
CA ILE A 62 9.98 -8.35 -4.52
C ILE A 62 9.83 -9.62 -3.69
N GLU A 63 8.63 -10.19 -3.63
CA GLU A 63 8.39 -11.41 -2.88
C GLU A 63 9.16 -12.60 -3.44
N ALA A 64 9.26 -12.71 -4.76
CA ALA A 64 10.02 -13.76 -5.41
C ALA A 64 11.51 -13.68 -5.07
N ASN A 65 12.05 -12.46 -5.04
CA ASN A 65 13.45 -12.25 -4.67
C ASN A 65 13.70 -12.54 -3.20
N ARG A 66 12.71 -12.29 -2.35
CA ARG A 66 12.83 -12.54 -0.92
C ARG A 66 12.77 -14.04 -0.60
N GLY A 67 12.03 -14.80 -1.39
CA GLY A 67 11.85 -16.22 -1.17
C GLY A 67 13.04 -17.10 -1.46
N LYS A 68 14.15 -16.50 -1.86
CA LYS A 68 15.37 -17.26 -2.20
C LYS A 68 16.37 -17.29 -1.07
#